data_bcfb08665e0528b8dedc93c5aae59b71
#
_entry.id   bcfb08665e0528b8dedc93c5aae59b71
#
_cell.length_a   1.000
_cell.length_b   1.000
_cell.length_c   1.000
_cell.angle_alpha   90.00
_cell.angle_beta   90.00
_cell.angle_gamma   90.00
#
_symmetry.space_group_name_H-M   'P 1'
#
loop_
_entity.id
_entity.type
_entity.pdbx_description
1 polymer ?
#
loop_
_entity_poly.entity_id
_entity_poly.type
_entity_poly.pdbx_seq_one_letter_code
_entity_poly.pdbx_strand_id
1 'polypeptide(L)'
;MANDLASELEADSIFMDEHSAGANANHLRALSWAAEQSDRVIIIEEDALPVDGFRDEAQDWLTRFPDNLCSFYLGTGRPPQYQMQIAERLIVADKTRADYITLSRLIHGVCYSVPPEHVHRVL
;
A
#
# COMPACT_ATOMS: atom_id res chain seq x y z
N MET A 1 14.83 5.71 10.58
CA MET A 1 13.98 4.73 9.90
C MET A 1 13.30 5.31 8.65
N ALA A 2 12.47 6.35 8.80
CA ALA A 2 11.78 6.94 7.64
C ALA A 2 12.73 7.48 6.57
N ASN A 3 13.80 8.17 6.97
CA ASN A 3 14.77 8.74 6.03
C ASN A 3 15.55 7.66 5.26
N ASP A 4 15.87 6.55 5.92
CA ASP A 4 16.59 5.45 5.28
C ASP A 4 15.71 4.76 4.25
N LEU A 5 14.44 4.51 4.59
CA LEU A 5 13.46 3.94 3.66
C LEU A 5 13.21 4.85 2.47
N ALA A 6 13.06 6.15 2.72
CA ALA A 6 12.85 7.14 1.66
C ALA A 6 14.04 7.20 0.70
N SER A 7 15.26 7.12 1.19
CA SER A 7 16.47 7.09 0.36
C SER A 7 16.53 5.81 -0.47
N GLU A 8 16.24 4.65 0.13
CA GLU A 8 16.25 3.36 -0.55
C GLU A 8 15.25 3.32 -1.71
N LEU A 9 14.06 3.86 -1.50
CA LEU A 9 12.99 3.85 -2.48
C LEU A 9 12.94 5.09 -3.38
N GLU A 10 13.83 6.05 -3.15
CA GLU A 10 13.83 7.35 -3.87
C GLU A 10 12.46 8.03 -3.77
N ALA A 11 11.94 8.15 -2.53
CA ALA A 11 10.61 8.67 -2.27
C ALA A 11 10.49 10.14 -2.71
N ASP A 12 9.34 10.50 -3.27
CA ASP A 12 9.06 11.86 -3.72
C ASP A 12 8.74 12.80 -2.56
N SER A 13 8.19 12.26 -1.46
CA SER A 13 7.81 13.06 -0.30
C SER A 13 7.82 12.21 0.96
N ILE A 14 8.07 12.86 2.10
CA ILE A 14 8.08 12.23 3.42
C ILE A 14 7.13 13.02 4.32
N PHE A 15 6.24 12.31 5.03
CA PHE A 15 5.32 12.90 6.00
C PHE A 15 5.66 12.38 7.38
N MET A 16 6.20 13.27 8.22
CA MET A 16 6.60 12.93 9.59
C MET A 16 5.61 13.55 10.59
N ASP A 17 5.33 12.82 11.68
CA ASP A 17 4.44 13.30 12.74
C ASP A 17 5.22 14.22 13.70
N GLU A 18 5.59 15.40 13.20
CA GLU A 18 6.43 16.37 13.92
C GLU A 18 5.74 16.97 15.14
N HIS A 19 4.40 16.99 15.14
CA HIS A 19 3.61 17.62 16.19
C HIS A 19 2.85 16.62 17.05
N SER A 20 3.21 15.36 16.99
CA SER A 20 2.57 14.27 17.74
C SER A 20 1.03 14.26 17.57
N ALA A 21 0.56 14.58 16.35
CA ALA A 21 -0.87 14.57 16.03
C ALA A 21 -1.44 13.16 15.87
N GLY A 22 -0.56 12.14 15.80
CA GLY A 22 -0.94 10.74 15.69
C GLY A 22 -0.76 10.18 14.29
N ALA A 23 -0.68 8.85 14.23
CA ALA A 23 -0.44 8.13 12.97
C ALA A 23 -1.55 8.37 11.94
N ASN A 24 -2.81 8.42 12.37
CA ASN A 24 -3.94 8.66 11.46
C ASN A 24 -3.88 10.04 10.82
N ALA A 25 -3.56 11.07 11.59
CA ALA A 25 -3.43 12.43 11.07
C ALA A 25 -2.30 12.53 10.05
N ASN A 26 -1.17 11.90 10.34
CA ASN A 26 -0.04 11.88 9.43
C ASN A 26 -0.35 11.12 8.14
N HIS A 27 -1.07 10.02 8.25
CA HIS A 27 -1.51 9.22 7.10
C HIS A 27 -2.47 10.03 6.21
N LEU A 28 -3.41 10.76 6.81
CA LEU A 28 -4.33 11.62 6.07
C LEU A 28 -3.60 12.75 5.34
N ARG A 29 -2.52 13.28 5.92
CA ARG A 29 -1.69 14.26 5.24
C ARG A 29 -1.05 13.68 3.97
N ALA A 30 -0.55 12.45 4.05
CA ALA A 30 0.02 11.77 2.90
C ALA A 30 -1.03 11.53 1.82
N LEU A 31 -2.23 11.08 2.20
CA LEU A 31 -3.34 10.88 1.25
C LEU A 31 -3.79 12.21 0.63
N SER A 32 -3.86 13.28 1.40
CA SER A 32 -4.22 14.60 0.89
C SER A 32 -3.22 15.10 -0.13
N TRP A 33 -1.93 14.88 0.13
CA TRP A 33 -0.87 15.19 -0.84
C TRP A 33 -1.02 14.34 -2.10
N ALA A 34 -1.30 13.03 -1.95
CA ALA A 34 -1.50 12.12 -3.08
C ALA A 34 -2.66 12.56 -3.97
N ALA A 35 -3.73 13.10 -3.37
CA ALA A 35 -4.90 13.60 -4.10
C ALA A 35 -4.57 14.80 -5.00
N GLU A 36 -3.51 15.53 -4.71
CA GLU A 36 -3.08 16.69 -5.49
C GLU A 36 -2.16 16.30 -6.66
N GLN A 37 -1.71 15.06 -6.70
CA GLN A 37 -0.80 14.60 -7.74
C GLN A 37 -1.57 14.15 -8.98
N SER A 38 -0.98 14.37 -10.16
CA SER A 38 -1.55 13.88 -11.43
C SER A 38 -1.27 12.39 -11.65
N ASP A 39 -0.14 11.92 -11.12
CA ASP A 39 0.27 10.53 -11.25
C ASP A 39 -0.16 9.71 -10.03
N ARG A 40 -0.26 8.41 -10.24
CA ARG A 40 -0.58 7.47 -9.17
C ARG A 40 0.54 7.40 -8.14
N VAL A 41 0.18 7.38 -6.86
CA VAL A 41 1.12 7.41 -5.74
C VAL A 41 1.05 6.10 -4.96
N ILE A 42 2.21 5.61 -4.51
CA ILE A 42 2.32 4.52 -3.55
C ILE A 42 2.57 5.14 -2.18
N ILE A 43 1.75 4.76 -1.21
CA ILE A 43 1.89 5.18 0.19
C ILE A 43 2.49 4.02 0.97
N ILE A 44 3.57 4.29 1.72
CA ILE A 44 4.27 3.27 2.48
C ILE A 44 4.58 3.78 3.88
N GLU A 45 4.38 2.93 4.89
CA GLU A 45 4.72 3.24 6.27
C GLU A 45 6.22 3.05 6.54
N GLU A 46 6.75 3.78 7.52
CA GLU A 46 8.19 3.86 7.81
C GLU A 46 8.83 2.54 8.24
N ASP A 47 8.05 1.64 8.84
CA ASP A 47 8.52 0.36 9.35
C ASP A 47 8.42 -0.77 8.31
N ALA A 48 8.02 -0.45 7.09
CA ALA A 48 7.97 -1.45 6.02
C ALA A 48 9.38 -1.88 5.62
N LEU A 49 9.51 -3.16 5.28
CA LEU A 49 10.76 -3.73 4.78
C LEU A 49 10.55 -4.15 3.33
N PRO A 50 10.91 -3.30 2.36
CA PRO A 50 10.72 -3.63 0.96
C PRO A 50 11.65 -4.76 0.51
N VAL A 51 11.14 -5.62 -0.38
CA VAL A 51 11.98 -6.62 -1.05
C VAL A 51 12.86 -5.95 -2.10
N ASP A 52 13.93 -6.63 -2.48
CA ASP A 52 14.81 -6.14 -3.54
C ASP A 52 14.01 -5.95 -4.84
N GLY A 53 14.22 -4.81 -5.50
CA GLY A 53 13.51 -4.48 -6.74
C GLY A 53 12.05 -4.10 -6.55
N PHE A 54 11.63 -3.82 -5.31
CA PHE A 54 10.23 -3.50 -4.98
C PHE A 54 9.67 -2.38 -5.86
N ARG A 55 10.42 -1.31 -6.05
CA ARG A 55 9.93 -0.13 -6.79
C ARG A 55 9.53 -0.48 -8.23
N ASP A 56 10.40 -1.20 -8.94
CA ASP A 56 10.15 -1.59 -10.33
C ASP A 56 9.00 -2.61 -10.42
N GLU A 57 9.00 -3.59 -9.52
CA GLU A 57 7.96 -4.60 -9.48
C GLU A 57 6.59 -4.02 -9.15
N ALA A 58 6.54 -3.10 -8.18
CA ALA A 58 5.30 -2.41 -7.83
C ALA A 58 4.77 -1.60 -9.01
N GLN A 59 5.63 -0.92 -9.75
CA GLN A 59 5.23 -0.16 -10.92
C GLN A 59 4.61 -1.05 -11.99
N ASP A 60 5.18 -2.23 -12.22
CA ASP A 60 4.62 -3.21 -13.15
C ASP A 60 3.21 -3.67 -12.73
N TRP A 61 3.01 -3.92 -11.43
CA TRP A 61 1.70 -4.28 -10.89
C TRP A 61 0.68 -3.18 -11.09
N LEU A 62 1.05 -1.92 -10.83
CA LEU A 62 0.16 -0.78 -11.01
C LEU A 62 -0.21 -0.57 -12.48
N THR A 63 0.70 -0.88 -13.40
CA THR A 63 0.43 -0.85 -14.84
C THR A 63 -0.57 -1.92 -15.25
N ARG A 64 -0.51 -3.12 -14.63
CA ARG A 64 -1.49 -4.19 -14.87
C ARG A 64 -2.86 -3.87 -14.32
N PHE A 65 -2.93 -3.15 -13.20
CA PHE A 65 -4.18 -2.85 -12.49
C PHE A 65 -4.36 -1.34 -12.31
N PRO A 66 -4.56 -0.59 -13.41
CA PRO A 66 -4.62 0.87 -13.33
C PRO A 66 -5.86 1.40 -12.61
N ASP A 67 -6.93 0.61 -12.53
CA ASP A 67 -8.21 1.04 -11.97
C ASP A 67 -8.51 0.46 -10.59
N ASN A 68 -7.60 -0.33 -10.03
CA ASN A 68 -7.79 -1.03 -8.77
C ASN A 68 -6.91 -0.47 -7.66
N LEU A 69 -7.43 -0.46 -6.44
CA LEU A 69 -6.57 -0.30 -5.28
C LEU A 69 -5.66 -1.53 -5.17
N CYS A 70 -4.37 -1.32 -5.08
CA CYS A 70 -3.37 -2.38 -4.95
C CYS A 70 -2.71 -2.30 -3.58
N SER A 71 -2.69 -3.41 -2.85
CA SER A 71 -1.96 -3.54 -1.60
C SER A 71 -0.77 -4.46 -1.81
N PHE A 72 0.37 -4.06 -1.29
CA PHE A 72 1.62 -4.83 -1.37
C PHE A 72 1.97 -5.49 -0.04
N TYR A 73 1.00 -5.56 0.87
CA TYR A 73 1.19 -6.15 2.18
C TYR A 73 -0.07 -6.89 2.62
N LEU A 74 0.06 -8.17 2.97
CA LEU A 74 -1.07 -8.97 3.43
C LEU A 74 -1.13 -9.09 4.94
N GLY A 75 0.00 -9.03 5.62
CA GLY A 75 0.10 -9.29 7.03
C GLY A 75 0.01 -10.78 7.36
N THR A 76 0.27 -11.12 8.61
CA THR A 76 0.17 -12.48 9.13
C THR A 76 -0.50 -12.46 10.50
N GLY A 77 -1.60 -13.20 10.63
CA GLY A 77 -2.29 -13.38 11.89
C GLY A 77 -3.20 -12.26 12.37
N ARG A 78 -3.18 -11.08 11.73
CA ARG A 78 -4.02 -9.94 12.13
C ARG A 78 -4.53 -9.14 10.94
N PRO A 79 -5.77 -8.60 10.98
CA PRO A 79 -6.80 -8.92 11.99
C PRO A 79 -7.28 -10.37 11.82
N PRO A 80 -7.54 -11.09 12.93
CA PRO A 80 -7.92 -12.52 12.85
C PRO A 80 -9.14 -12.78 11.96
N GLN A 81 -10.11 -11.87 11.98
CA GLN A 81 -11.36 -12.04 11.22
C GLN A 81 -11.17 -12.08 9.71
N TYR A 82 -10.04 -11.59 9.19
CA TYR A 82 -9.75 -11.59 7.76
C TYR A 82 -8.77 -12.69 7.34
N GLN A 83 -8.10 -13.36 8.29
CA GLN A 83 -7.05 -14.30 7.97
C GLN A 83 -7.56 -15.55 7.26
N MET A 84 -8.75 -16.03 7.61
CA MET A 84 -9.35 -17.17 6.93
C MET A 84 -9.63 -16.86 5.45
N GLN A 85 -10.18 -15.67 5.16
CA GLN A 85 -10.43 -15.24 3.80
C GLN A 85 -9.12 -15.14 3.01
N ILE A 86 -8.09 -14.57 3.60
CA ILE A 86 -6.77 -14.46 2.97
C ILE A 86 -6.22 -15.86 2.67
N ALA A 87 -6.28 -16.77 3.64
CA ALA A 87 -5.79 -18.14 3.45
C ALA A 87 -6.53 -18.87 2.33
N GLU A 88 -7.85 -18.76 2.27
CA GLU A 88 -8.66 -19.36 1.21
C GLU A 88 -8.29 -18.80 -0.16
N ARG A 89 -8.12 -17.50 -0.28
CA ARG A 89 -7.72 -16.83 -1.53
C ARG A 89 -6.31 -17.24 -1.97
N LEU A 90 -5.38 -17.38 -1.02
CA LEU A 90 -4.03 -17.83 -1.32
C LEU A 90 -4.00 -19.28 -1.82
N ILE A 91 -4.83 -20.15 -1.25
CA ILE A 91 -4.94 -21.54 -1.72
C ILE A 91 -5.43 -21.59 -3.18
N VAL A 92 -6.45 -20.81 -3.51
CA VAL A 92 -6.97 -20.74 -4.88
C VAL A 92 -5.92 -20.17 -5.82
N ALA A 93 -5.23 -19.10 -5.42
CA ALA A 93 -4.18 -18.49 -6.22
C ALA A 93 -3.05 -19.48 -6.51
N ASP A 94 -2.65 -20.27 -5.51
CA ASP A 94 -1.61 -21.28 -5.68
C ASP A 94 -2.04 -22.37 -6.68
N LYS A 95 -3.27 -22.85 -6.56
CA LYS A 95 -3.82 -23.86 -7.48
C LYS A 95 -3.94 -23.36 -8.91
N THR A 96 -4.29 -22.09 -9.10
CA THR A 96 -4.46 -21.48 -10.42
C THR A 96 -3.20 -20.82 -10.94
N ARG A 97 -2.11 -20.86 -10.16
CA ARG A 97 -0.83 -20.19 -10.47
C ARG A 97 -0.98 -18.70 -10.66
N ALA A 98 -1.91 -18.09 -9.93
CA ALA A 98 -2.03 -16.63 -9.89
C ALA A 98 -1.03 -16.07 -8.88
N ASP A 99 -0.44 -14.94 -9.20
CA ASP A 99 0.54 -14.26 -8.36
C ASP A 99 -0.06 -13.09 -7.58
N TYR A 100 -1.40 -13.03 -7.51
CA TYR A 100 -2.13 -12.05 -6.72
C TYR A 100 -3.44 -12.65 -6.21
N ILE A 101 -4.05 -11.98 -5.23
CA ILE A 101 -5.39 -12.29 -4.75
C ILE A 101 -6.24 -11.02 -4.77
N THR A 102 -7.56 -11.19 -4.74
CA THR A 102 -8.51 -10.08 -4.63
C THR A 102 -9.25 -10.16 -3.30
N LEU A 103 -9.42 -9.02 -2.66
CA LEU A 103 -10.16 -8.87 -1.42
C LEU A 103 -11.17 -7.75 -1.55
N SER A 104 -12.22 -7.78 -0.72
CA SER A 104 -13.28 -6.78 -0.77
C SER A 104 -12.88 -5.44 -0.15
N ARG A 105 -11.76 -5.38 0.57
CA ARG A 105 -11.30 -4.18 1.28
C ARG A 105 -9.80 -4.19 1.49
N LEU A 106 -9.25 -3.02 1.72
CA LEU A 106 -7.89 -2.87 2.20
C LEU A 106 -7.83 -3.26 3.68
N ILE A 107 -7.01 -4.26 4.01
CA ILE A 107 -6.87 -4.75 5.38
C ILE A 107 -5.79 -3.98 6.14
N HIS A 108 -4.66 -3.71 5.47
CA HIS A 108 -3.52 -3.04 6.09
C HIS A 108 -3.08 -1.84 5.25
N GLY A 109 -2.81 -0.72 5.93
CA GLY A 109 -2.31 0.50 5.30
C GLY A 109 -0.79 0.60 5.21
N VAL A 110 -0.07 -0.51 5.35
CA VAL A 110 1.41 -0.51 5.38
C VAL A 110 2.02 -0.09 4.05
N CYS A 111 1.47 -0.59 2.96
CA CYS A 111 1.94 -0.21 1.62
C CYS A 111 0.85 -0.46 0.60
N TYR A 112 0.36 0.60 -0.01
CA TYR A 112 -0.73 0.48 -0.99
C TYR A 112 -0.75 1.65 -1.95
N SER A 113 -1.52 1.48 -3.01
CA SER A 113 -1.74 2.53 -4.01
C SER A 113 -3.20 2.58 -4.41
N VAL A 114 -3.75 3.79 -4.49
CA VAL A 114 -5.11 4.06 -4.94
C VAL A 114 -5.03 4.76 -6.29
N PRO A 115 -5.87 4.39 -7.28
CA PRO A 115 -5.93 5.15 -8.53
C PRO A 115 -6.24 6.62 -8.24
N PRO A 116 -5.61 7.58 -8.96
CA PRO A 116 -5.76 9.00 -8.65
C PRO A 116 -7.20 9.48 -8.56
N GLU A 117 -8.05 8.98 -9.45
CA GLU A 117 -9.47 9.35 -9.51
C GLU A 117 -10.28 8.87 -8.31
N HIS A 118 -9.73 7.98 -7.50
CA HIS A 118 -10.42 7.41 -6.34
C HIS A 118 -9.83 7.85 -5.00
N VAL A 119 -8.74 8.62 -4.99
CA VAL A 119 -8.08 9.02 -3.73
C VAL A 119 -9.07 9.75 -2.81
N HIS A 120 -9.92 10.60 -3.36
CA HIS A 120 -10.89 11.35 -2.57
C HIS A 120 -11.89 10.46 -1.82
N ARG A 121 -12.11 9.23 -2.27
CA ARG A 121 -13.03 8.29 -1.62
C ARG A 121 -12.46 7.68 -0.34
N VAL A 122 -11.16 7.73 -0.15
CA VAL A 122 -10.50 7.20 1.05
C VAL A 122 -10.11 8.31 2.03
N LEU A 123 -10.27 9.56 1.65
CA LEU A 123 -10.18 10.70 2.55
C LEU A 123 -11.49 10.89 3.30
#